data_d6794f648f1581c26c512542877ad959
#
_entry.id   d6794f648f1581c26c512542877ad959
#
_cell.length_a   1.000
_cell.length_b   1.000
_cell.length_c   1.000
_cell.angle_alpha   90.00
_cell.angle_beta   90.00
_cell.angle_gamma   90.00
#
_symmetry.space_group_name_H-M   'P 1'
#
loop_
_entity.id
_entity.type
_entity.pdbx_description
1 polymer ?
#
loop_
_entity_poly.entity_id
_entity_poly.type
_entity_poly.pdbx_seq_one_letter_code
_entity_poly.pdbx_strand_id
1 'polypeptide(L)'
;MTEDTRIMRNTSPEQDYQLATEGSAAWEKRGRAVMPIAGSRAIFFHLPYPLTMDRGEGAFLYDVDGNRYVDLAANMFSLVHGNAFPPIVAAASAQLARGTAWPANNSPQIELAEALVARLPAIERVLFCNSGTEAFSLALNIARGRTGRYRFLMAEAGYHGTMWDTALGGKGKEGPTHLSAPYGDTEAFLAVIERHRHELAAVFLEPMLGSGGFALPPAGFLRAVYEACQRHGIVFVLDEVVTFRLAPGGLQASLDFQPDLVLLGKIIGGGFPVGGVGGKAELLAVVDPQAPRALASGTFSGNPVTMAAGLASVTHLTAAAIAHIDALAAQLEAGFKAEAARHGIALFTRRVGSLLAYFFYDPGTGPIAMGSRPDSEVIQRLHLAMLSEGLFPLPRAAVTTSTVMTEALMVEVVQGFGRALTRLRDFGGRD
;
A
#
# COMPACT_ATOMS: atom_id res chain seq x y z
N MET A 1 -28.49 -18.47 18.96
CA MET A 1 -28.99 -19.10 17.72
C MET A 1 -30.11 -18.19 17.21
N THR A 2 -29.78 -17.30 16.32
CA THR A 2 -30.73 -16.57 15.47
C THR A 2 -30.27 -16.83 14.05
N GLU A 3 -31.00 -17.70 13.36
CA GLU A 3 -30.86 -17.95 11.93
C GLU A 3 -31.12 -16.61 11.21
N ASP A 4 -30.07 -16.02 10.70
CA ASP A 4 -30.10 -14.86 9.81
C ASP A 4 -30.55 -15.37 8.43
N THR A 5 -31.86 -15.47 8.24
CA THR A 5 -32.48 -15.73 6.95
C THR A 5 -32.25 -14.51 6.08
N ARG A 6 -31.04 -14.41 5.47
CA ARG A 6 -30.79 -13.49 4.36
C ARG A 6 -31.66 -13.92 3.19
N ILE A 7 -32.84 -13.32 3.11
CA ILE A 7 -33.75 -13.43 1.98
C ILE A 7 -32.94 -13.14 0.72
N MET A 8 -32.85 -14.08 -0.22
CA MET A 8 -32.34 -13.79 -1.56
C MET A 8 -33.21 -12.69 -2.15
N ARG A 9 -32.71 -11.46 -2.06
CA ARG A 9 -33.40 -10.30 -2.63
C ARG A 9 -33.16 -10.32 -4.14
N ASN A 10 -34.22 -10.21 -4.91
CA ASN A 10 -34.20 -10.10 -6.37
C ASN A 10 -33.79 -8.69 -6.83
N THR A 11 -32.90 -8.05 -6.06
CA THR A 11 -32.43 -6.65 -6.20
C THR A 11 -30.97 -6.64 -6.64
N SER A 12 -30.59 -5.63 -7.44
CA SER A 12 -29.21 -5.49 -7.88
C SER A 12 -28.23 -5.27 -6.68
N PRO A 13 -26.94 -5.60 -6.81
CA PRO A 13 -25.95 -5.30 -5.77
C PRO A 13 -25.97 -3.83 -5.33
N GLU A 14 -26.22 -2.90 -6.26
CA GLU A 14 -26.31 -1.47 -5.96
C GLU A 14 -27.55 -1.14 -5.12
N GLN A 15 -28.71 -1.72 -5.44
CA GLN A 15 -29.94 -1.53 -4.65
C GLN A 15 -29.81 -2.11 -3.25
N ASP A 16 -29.22 -3.31 -3.11
CA ASP A 16 -28.99 -3.90 -1.80
C ASP A 16 -28.02 -3.05 -0.98
N TYR A 17 -26.96 -2.54 -1.60
CA TYR A 17 -26.02 -1.64 -0.96
C TYR A 17 -26.72 -0.37 -0.43
N GLN A 18 -27.51 0.30 -1.26
CA GLN A 18 -28.23 1.53 -0.87
C GLN A 18 -29.22 1.29 0.27
N LEU A 19 -29.95 0.17 0.25
CA LEU A 19 -30.89 -0.20 1.31
C LEU A 19 -30.20 -0.53 2.65
N ALA A 20 -28.98 -1.08 2.59
CA ALA A 20 -28.24 -1.47 3.79
C ALA A 20 -27.38 -0.34 4.39
N THR A 21 -27.21 0.80 3.69
CA THR A 21 -26.20 1.81 4.03
C THR A 21 -26.77 3.27 3.96
N GLU A 22 -28.01 3.45 4.40
CA GLU A 22 -28.68 4.78 4.39
C GLU A 22 -27.96 5.83 5.24
N GLY A 23 -27.38 5.42 6.38
CA GLY A 23 -26.55 6.27 7.23
C GLY A 23 -25.29 6.74 6.50
N SER A 24 -24.62 5.84 5.79
CA SER A 24 -23.45 6.19 4.95
C SER A 24 -23.83 7.18 3.84
N ALA A 25 -24.99 7.01 3.20
CA ALA A 25 -25.52 7.97 2.22
C ALA A 25 -25.75 9.37 2.84
N ALA A 26 -26.30 9.42 4.05
CA ALA A 26 -26.50 10.66 4.77
C ALA A 26 -25.18 11.37 5.11
N TRP A 27 -24.16 10.64 5.53
CA TRP A 27 -22.81 11.17 5.77
C TRP A 27 -22.13 11.64 4.49
N GLU A 28 -22.24 10.90 3.37
CA GLU A 28 -21.74 11.33 2.06
C GLU A 28 -22.34 12.69 1.66
N LYS A 29 -23.68 12.85 1.78
CA LYS A 29 -24.35 14.11 1.50
C LYS A 29 -23.81 15.27 2.35
N ARG A 30 -23.63 15.03 3.66
CA ARG A 30 -23.06 16.04 4.58
C ARG A 30 -21.62 16.35 4.24
N GLY A 31 -20.82 15.33 3.94
CA GLY A 31 -19.40 15.48 3.56
C GLY A 31 -19.23 16.30 2.28
N ARG A 32 -20.05 16.06 1.26
CA ARG A 32 -20.06 16.82 0.01
C ARG A 32 -20.39 18.30 0.18
N ALA A 33 -21.10 18.67 1.23
CA ALA A 33 -21.39 20.06 1.51
C ALA A 33 -20.15 20.85 2.01
N VAL A 34 -19.12 20.18 2.51
CA VAL A 34 -17.95 20.82 3.14
C VAL A 34 -16.60 20.32 2.58
N MET A 35 -16.61 19.31 1.74
CA MET A 35 -15.41 18.70 1.13
C MET A 35 -15.64 18.45 -0.35
N PRO A 36 -14.62 18.58 -1.23
CA PRO A 36 -14.74 18.30 -2.67
C PRO A 36 -15.22 16.87 -3.00
N ILE A 37 -14.75 15.90 -2.21
CA ILE A 37 -15.29 14.56 -2.07
C ILE A 37 -15.56 14.35 -0.59
N ALA A 38 -16.56 13.56 -0.20
CA ALA A 38 -16.89 13.37 1.22
C ALA A 38 -15.82 12.61 2.02
N GLY A 39 -14.57 12.82 1.68
CA GLY A 39 -13.39 12.21 2.28
C GLY A 39 -12.12 12.83 1.71
N SER A 40 -10.96 12.40 2.20
CA SER A 40 -9.65 12.90 1.76
C SER A 40 -8.89 11.93 0.85
N ARG A 41 -9.48 10.79 0.51
CA ARG A 41 -8.81 9.70 -0.22
C ARG A 41 -9.66 9.17 -1.36
N ALA A 42 -9.44 9.70 -2.58
CA ALA A 42 -10.18 9.31 -3.77
C ALA A 42 -10.10 7.81 -4.12
N ILE A 43 -9.07 7.11 -3.64
CA ILE A 43 -8.88 5.68 -3.91
C ILE A 43 -9.98 4.78 -3.31
N PHE A 44 -10.66 5.23 -2.26
CA PHE A 44 -11.78 4.52 -1.66
C PHE A 44 -13.14 4.95 -2.21
N PHE A 45 -13.14 5.92 -3.12
CA PHE A 45 -14.37 6.34 -3.76
C PHE A 45 -14.87 5.24 -4.71
N HIS A 46 -16.15 4.92 -4.59
CA HIS A 46 -16.92 4.07 -5.50
C HIS A 46 -18.35 4.57 -5.58
N LEU A 47 -19.04 4.21 -6.65
CA LEU A 47 -20.47 4.50 -6.79
C LEU A 47 -21.29 3.46 -5.99
N PRO A 48 -22.51 3.82 -5.50
CA PRO A 48 -23.12 5.15 -5.58
C PRO A 48 -22.48 6.14 -4.61
N TYR A 49 -21.90 5.68 -3.50
CA TYR A 49 -21.14 6.42 -2.48
C TYR A 49 -20.30 5.45 -1.64
N PRO A 50 -19.19 5.90 -1.04
CA PRO A 50 -18.40 5.05 -0.14
C PRO A 50 -19.07 4.90 1.23
N LEU A 51 -18.77 3.78 1.91
CA LEU A 51 -19.18 3.55 3.29
C LEU A 51 -18.55 4.58 4.25
N THR A 52 -19.31 4.96 5.30
CA THR A 52 -18.77 5.68 6.45
C THR A 52 -18.55 4.68 7.58
N MET A 53 -17.29 4.50 7.99
CA MET A 53 -16.92 3.59 9.06
C MET A 53 -17.11 4.22 10.43
N ASP A 54 -17.63 3.44 11.39
CA ASP A 54 -17.77 3.81 12.79
C ASP A 54 -16.59 3.28 13.62
N ARG A 55 -16.25 1.99 13.48
CA ARG A 55 -15.18 1.36 14.24
C ARG A 55 -14.53 0.20 13.47
N GLY A 56 -13.33 -0.19 13.93
CA GLY A 56 -12.63 -1.39 13.47
C GLY A 56 -12.14 -2.20 14.66
N GLU A 57 -12.26 -3.53 14.60
CA GLU A 57 -11.84 -4.45 15.65
C GLU A 57 -11.30 -5.76 15.04
N GLY A 58 -10.05 -6.09 15.34
CA GLY A 58 -9.42 -7.30 14.81
C GLY A 58 -9.46 -7.34 13.27
N ALA A 59 -10.06 -8.38 12.72
CA ALA A 59 -10.20 -8.57 11.28
C ALA A 59 -11.40 -7.82 10.66
N PHE A 60 -12.15 -7.03 11.44
CA PHE A 60 -13.44 -6.51 11.02
C PHE A 60 -13.51 -4.98 11.05
N LEU A 61 -14.30 -4.44 10.11
CA LEU A 61 -14.78 -3.07 10.09
C LEU A 61 -16.30 -3.06 10.35
N TYR A 62 -16.77 -1.98 10.93
CA TYR A 62 -18.20 -1.75 11.14
C TYR A 62 -18.53 -0.35 10.62
N ASP A 63 -19.57 -0.24 9.80
CA ASP A 63 -20.05 1.04 9.31
C ASP A 63 -21.03 1.70 10.30
N VAL A 64 -21.45 2.93 9.99
CA VAL A 64 -22.40 3.70 10.80
C VAL A 64 -23.82 3.13 10.76
N ASP A 65 -24.09 2.20 9.85
CA ASP A 65 -25.36 1.48 9.73
C ASP A 65 -25.35 0.17 10.53
N GLY A 66 -24.22 -0.18 11.17
CA GLY A 66 -24.05 -1.38 11.99
C GLY A 66 -23.67 -2.62 11.20
N ASN A 67 -23.42 -2.53 9.90
CA ASN A 67 -22.98 -3.66 9.10
C ASN A 67 -21.53 -4.01 9.42
N ARG A 68 -21.21 -5.31 9.44
CA ARG A 68 -19.89 -5.87 9.69
C ARG A 68 -19.24 -6.35 8.40
N TYR A 69 -17.99 -6.00 8.20
CA TYR A 69 -17.19 -6.40 7.03
C TYR A 69 -15.87 -7.03 7.46
N VAL A 70 -15.43 -8.10 6.78
CA VAL A 70 -14.04 -8.56 6.88
C VAL A 70 -13.14 -7.56 6.16
N ASP A 71 -12.19 -6.96 6.87
CA ASP A 71 -11.27 -5.94 6.34
C ASP A 71 -10.17 -6.57 5.49
N LEU A 72 -10.42 -6.73 4.20
CA LEU A 72 -9.45 -7.22 3.22
C LEU A 72 -8.61 -6.09 2.58
N ALA A 73 -8.89 -4.84 2.93
CA ALA A 73 -8.16 -3.65 2.47
C ALA A 73 -7.03 -3.24 3.42
N ALA A 74 -7.19 -3.50 4.72
CA ALA A 74 -6.26 -3.16 5.80
C ALA A 74 -5.69 -1.74 5.65
N ASN A 75 -6.58 -0.76 5.38
CA ASN A 75 -6.24 0.64 5.12
C ASN A 75 -5.06 0.78 4.12
N MET A 76 -5.21 0.28 2.91
CA MET A 76 -4.13 0.25 1.90
C MET A 76 -2.90 -0.52 2.37
N PHE A 77 -3.13 -1.68 2.98
CA PHE A 77 -2.10 -2.62 3.45
C PHE A 77 -1.30 -2.14 4.67
N SER A 78 -1.69 -1.03 5.32
CA SER A 78 -0.96 -0.46 6.46
C SER A 78 -1.26 -1.15 7.79
N LEU A 79 -2.45 -1.76 7.94
CA LEU A 79 -2.88 -2.43 9.18
C LEU A 79 -2.56 -3.92 9.13
N VAL A 80 -1.27 -4.26 9.14
CA VAL A 80 -0.81 -5.66 9.04
C VAL A 80 -1.29 -6.53 10.21
N HIS A 81 -1.59 -5.92 11.36
CA HIS A 81 -2.11 -6.59 12.55
C HIS A 81 -3.63 -6.44 12.72
N GLY A 82 -4.34 -5.97 11.69
CA GLY A 82 -5.77 -5.69 11.76
C GLY A 82 -6.09 -4.41 12.53
N ASN A 83 -7.36 -4.23 12.83
CA ASN A 83 -7.90 -3.03 13.47
C ASN A 83 -7.77 -3.11 14.99
N ALA A 84 -7.50 -1.99 15.63
CA ALA A 84 -7.40 -1.84 17.07
C ALA A 84 -6.53 -2.93 17.75
N PHE A 85 -5.41 -3.30 17.13
CA PHE A 85 -4.52 -4.35 17.66
C PHE A 85 -4.03 -3.99 19.07
N PRO A 86 -4.30 -4.83 20.11
CA PRO A 86 -4.11 -4.45 21.50
C PRO A 86 -2.70 -3.93 21.86
N PRO A 87 -1.57 -4.51 21.36
CA PRO A 87 -0.25 -3.98 21.65
C PRO A 87 -0.02 -2.57 21.09
N ILE A 88 -0.56 -2.27 19.90
CA ILE A 88 -0.45 -0.93 19.28
C ILE A 88 -1.30 0.07 20.07
N VAL A 89 -2.55 -0.30 20.40
CA VAL A 89 -3.46 0.55 21.19
C VAL A 89 -2.84 0.87 22.55
N ALA A 90 -2.29 -0.14 23.25
CA ALA A 90 -1.65 0.04 24.53
C ALA A 90 -0.43 0.99 24.46
N ALA A 91 0.45 0.82 23.47
CA ALA A 91 1.62 1.67 23.28
C ALA A 91 1.23 3.12 22.97
N ALA A 92 0.27 3.31 22.05
CA ALA A 92 -0.23 4.64 21.71
C ALA A 92 -0.92 5.33 22.89
N SER A 93 -1.78 4.63 23.64
CA SER A 93 -2.48 5.17 24.80
C SER A 93 -1.53 5.55 25.93
N ALA A 94 -0.54 4.72 26.22
CA ALA A 94 0.51 5.01 27.21
C ALA A 94 1.29 6.27 26.82
N GLN A 95 1.61 6.45 25.52
CA GLN A 95 2.31 7.63 25.05
C GLN A 95 1.42 8.88 25.05
N LEU A 96 0.14 8.75 24.69
CA LEU A 96 -0.83 9.85 24.75
C LEU A 96 -0.94 10.43 26.17
N ALA A 97 -0.92 9.60 27.20
CA ALA A 97 -0.93 10.03 28.60
C ALA A 97 0.33 10.82 29.01
N ARG A 98 1.44 10.71 28.24
CA ARG A 98 2.72 11.43 28.48
C ARG A 98 2.86 12.68 27.62
N GLY A 99 2.03 12.85 26.62
CA GLY A 99 2.04 13.97 25.67
C GLY A 99 2.04 13.51 24.22
N THR A 100 1.48 14.36 23.36
CA THR A 100 1.23 14.05 21.94
C THR A 100 2.34 14.52 21.01
N ALA A 101 3.10 15.55 21.39
CA ALA A 101 4.20 16.11 20.60
C ALA A 101 5.13 16.93 21.51
N TRP A 102 6.43 16.94 21.19
CA TRP A 102 7.43 17.71 21.94
C TRP A 102 8.37 18.43 21.00
N PRO A 103 8.90 19.62 21.39
CA PRO A 103 9.89 20.37 20.60
C PRO A 103 11.33 19.84 20.86
N ALA A 104 11.48 18.53 21.05
CA ALA A 104 12.75 17.86 21.36
C ALA A 104 12.69 16.40 20.89
N ASN A 105 13.85 15.73 20.89
CA ASN A 105 13.95 14.31 20.62
C ASN A 105 13.16 13.49 21.65
N ASN A 106 12.70 12.31 21.25
CA ASN A 106 11.96 11.39 22.10
C ASN A 106 12.51 9.96 21.99
N SER A 107 12.40 9.18 23.07
CA SER A 107 12.91 7.80 23.09
C SER A 107 12.17 6.88 22.12
N PRO A 108 10.82 6.91 21.96
CA PRO A 108 10.13 6.07 20.97
C PRO A 108 10.67 6.23 19.54
N GLN A 109 11.10 7.45 19.17
CA GLN A 109 11.69 7.69 17.84
C GLN A 109 13.02 6.95 17.69
N ILE A 110 13.86 6.96 18.72
CA ILE A 110 15.17 6.29 18.71
C ILE A 110 14.96 4.77 18.70
N GLU A 111 14.09 4.27 19.55
CA GLU A 111 13.78 2.83 19.66
C GLU A 111 13.21 2.26 18.35
N LEU A 112 12.32 2.98 17.68
CA LEU A 112 11.83 2.56 16.35
C LEU A 112 12.95 2.62 15.30
N ALA A 113 13.82 3.63 15.33
CA ALA A 113 14.97 3.72 14.45
C ALA A 113 15.90 2.52 14.62
N GLU A 114 16.24 2.17 15.86
CA GLU A 114 17.06 1.00 16.20
C GLU A 114 16.43 -0.31 15.70
N ALA A 115 15.12 -0.48 15.89
CA ALA A 115 14.39 -1.65 15.41
C ALA A 115 14.41 -1.78 13.88
N LEU A 116 14.33 -0.66 13.15
CA LEU A 116 14.39 -0.65 11.68
C LEU A 116 15.82 -0.91 11.18
N VAL A 117 16.83 -0.30 11.79
CA VAL A 117 18.25 -0.52 11.46
C VAL A 117 18.64 -1.99 11.69
N ALA A 118 18.24 -2.56 12.82
CA ALA A 118 18.53 -3.96 13.13
C ALA A 118 17.85 -4.95 12.15
N ARG A 119 16.76 -4.54 11.52
CA ARG A 119 15.91 -5.40 10.69
C ARG A 119 16.19 -5.30 9.18
N LEU A 120 16.58 -4.14 8.70
CA LEU A 120 16.69 -3.82 7.28
C LEU A 120 18.16 -3.69 6.86
N PRO A 121 18.69 -4.61 6.02
CA PRO A 121 20.14 -4.71 5.79
C PRO A 121 20.76 -3.50 5.09
N ALA A 122 19.98 -2.72 4.33
CA ALA A 122 20.46 -1.53 3.64
C ALA A 122 20.38 -0.24 4.49
N ILE A 123 19.90 -0.32 5.74
CA ILE A 123 19.65 0.87 6.57
C ILE A 123 20.66 0.95 7.70
N GLU A 124 21.57 1.91 7.62
CA GLU A 124 22.48 2.28 8.71
C GLU A 124 21.92 3.39 9.60
N ARG A 125 21.09 4.27 9.01
CA ARG A 125 20.39 5.36 9.71
C ARG A 125 19.01 5.57 9.10
N VAL A 126 18.10 6.19 9.86
CA VAL A 126 16.74 6.52 9.38
C VAL A 126 16.34 7.92 9.83
N LEU A 127 15.57 8.60 8.95
CA LEU A 127 14.87 9.86 9.23
C LEU A 127 13.38 9.63 9.08
N PHE A 128 12.57 10.16 9.99
CA PHE A 128 11.11 10.05 9.96
C PHE A 128 10.46 11.32 9.41
N CYS A 129 9.31 11.13 8.79
CA CYS A 129 8.37 12.15 8.32
C CYS A 129 6.93 11.63 8.47
N ASN A 130 5.93 12.28 7.87
CA ASN A 130 4.52 12.00 8.18
C ASN A 130 3.79 11.18 7.12
N SER A 131 4.40 10.93 5.98
CA SER A 131 3.79 10.15 4.89
C SER A 131 4.84 9.57 3.95
N GLY A 132 4.45 8.56 3.15
CA GLY A 132 5.29 8.05 2.06
C GLY A 132 5.61 9.13 1.01
N THR A 133 4.69 10.06 0.76
CA THR A 133 4.92 11.21 -0.13
C THR A 133 6.03 12.12 0.39
N GLU A 134 6.03 12.41 1.71
CA GLU A 134 7.11 13.18 2.34
C GLU A 134 8.43 12.41 2.32
N ALA A 135 8.40 11.08 2.53
CA ALA A 135 9.59 10.24 2.44
C ALA A 135 10.24 10.30 1.05
N PHE A 136 9.42 10.23 0.00
CA PHE A 136 9.91 10.42 -1.37
C PHE A 136 10.57 11.81 -1.56
N SER A 137 9.90 12.88 -1.12
CA SER A 137 10.42 14.25 -1.21
C SER A 137 11.74 14.41 -0.46
N LEU A 138 11.81 13.83 0.73
CA LEU A 138 13.01 13.87 1.57
C LEU A 138 14.17 13.11 0.92
N ALA A 139 13.92 11.90 0.40
CA ALA A 139 14.94 11.11 -0.30
C ALA A 139 15.45 11.83 -1.57
N LEU A 140 14.55 12.47 -2.32
CA LEU A 140 14.94 13.26 -3.48
C LEU A 140 15.81 14.47 -3.09
N ASN A 141 15.47 15.16 -1.98
CA ASN A 141 16.29 16.27 -1.47
C ASN A 141 17.66 15.78 -0.99
N ILE A 142 17.74 14.63 -0.33
CA ILE A 142 19.00 13.98 0.06
C ILE A 142 19.84 13.67 -1.18
N ALA A 143 19.23 13.05 -2.20
CA ALA A 143 19.92 12.71 -3.45
C ALA A 143 20.44 13.97 -4.17
N ARG A 144 19.63 15.04 -4.24
CA ARG A 144 20.02 16.33 -4.79
C ARG A 144 21.16 16.97 -4.01
N GLY A 145 21.08 16.99 -2.68
CA GLY A 145 22.14 17.50 -1.81
C GLY A 145 23.44 16.70 -1.93
N ARG A 146 23.37 15.41 -2.19
CA ARG A 146 24.52 14.52 -2.39
C ARG A 146 25.19 14.70 -3.74
N THR A 147 24.38 14.78 -4.82
CA THR A 147 24.86 14.75 -6.20
C THR A 147 25.05 16.13 -6.84
N GLY A 148 24.39 17.16 -6.32
CA GLY A 148 24.27 18.47 -6.97
C GLY A 148 23.42 18.45 -8.25
N ARG A 149 22.77 17.32 -8.56
CA ARG A 149 21.91 17.15 -9.74
C ARG A 149 20.45 17.33 -9.35
N TYR A 150 19.56 17.48 -10.36
CA TYR A 150 18.19 17.91 -10.07
C TYR A 150 17.11 16.92 -10.47
N ARG A 151 17.29 16.20 -11.59
CA ARG A 151 16.26 15.29 -12.13
C ARG A 151 16.24 13.96 -11.41
N PHE A 152 15.11 13.25 -11.53
CA PHE A 152 14.98 11.86 -11.08
C PHE A 152 14.29 11.01 -12.15
N LEU A 153 14.51 9.70 -12.11
CA LEU A 153 13.86 8.70 -12.96
C LEU A 153 12.99 7.80 -12.09
N MET A 154 11.79 7.50 -12.57
CA MET A 154 10.87 6.55 -11.94
C MET A 154 10.23 5.63 -12.97
N ALA A 155 9.60 4.55 -12.53
CA ALA A 155 8.86 3.66 -13.41
C ALA A 155 7.52 4.26 -13.83
N GLU A 156 7.13 4.05 -15.08
CA GLU A 156 5.74 4.19 -15.51
C GLU A 156 4.85 3.25 -14.68
N ALA A 157 3.66 3.69 -14.31
CA ALA A 157 2.77 3.02 -13.37
C ALA A 157 3.32 2.86 -11.93
N GLY A 158 4.52 3.31 -11.62
CA GLY A 158 5.04 3.41 -10.24
C GLY A 158 4.27 4.46 -9.44
N TYR A 159 4.22 4.27 -8.11
CA TYR A 159 3.56 5.21 -7.21
C TYR A 159 4.42 5.50 -5.99
N HIS A 160 4.90 6.72 -5.91
CA HIS A 160 5.74 7.20 -4.81
C HIS A 160 5.10 8.36 -4.03
N GLY A 161 3.77 8.48 -4.10
CA GLY A 161 3.02 9.57 -3.46
C GLY A 161 2.44 10.56 -4.47
N THR A 162 1.85 11.63 -3.95
CA THR A 162 1.14 12.66 -4.75
C THR A 162 1.93 13.97 -4.74
N MET A 163 3.08 13.98 -5.39
CA MET A 163 3.81 15.23 -5.60
C MET A 163 3.31 15.98 -6.84
N TRP A 164 3.48 17.30 -6.87
CA TRP A 164 2.96 18.16 -7.93
C TRP A 164 3.48 17.80 -9.33
N ASP A 165 4.69 17.35 -9.45
CA ASP A 165 5.34 16.96 -10.71
C ASP A 165 5.10 15.49 -11.10
N THR A 166 4.55 14.66 -10.19
CA THR A 166 4.17 13.26 -10.45
C THR A 166 2.65 13.04 -10.43
N ALA A 167 1.89 13.99 -9.86
CA ALA A 167 0.47 13.82 -9.53
C ALA A 167 -0.48 13.92 -10.75
N LEU A 168 -0.11 14.62 -11.80
CA LEU A 168 -0.96 14.78 -12.99
C LEU A 168 -0.96 13.53 -13.88
N GLY A 169 -0.90 12.43 -13.24
CA GLY A 169 -1.22 11.14 -13.81
C GLY A 169 -0.01 10.36 -14.18
N GLY A 170 0.96 10.19 -13.36
CA GLY A 170 1.97 9.12 -13.40
C GLY A 170 2.02 8.19 -14.62
N LYS A 171 1.42 8.60 -15.70
CA LYS A 171 1.30 7.92 -16.97
C LYS A 171 2.27 8.54 -17.94
N GLY A 172 3.58 8.30 -17.71
CA GLY A 172 4.58 8.49 -18.75
C GLY A 172 4.73 9.93 -19.30
N LYS A 173 4.23 10.95 -18.59
CA LYS A 173 4.49 12.33 -19.00
C LYS A 173 5.71 12.84 -18.28
N GLU A 174 6.82 12.88 -19.02
CA GLU A 174 8.03 13.53 -18.55
C GLU A 174 7.74 15.00 -18.21
N GLY A 175 8.24 15.42 -17.03
CA GLY A 175 8.23 16.80 -16.59
C GLY A 175 9.64 17.38 -16.60
N PRO A 176 9.79 18.67 -16.29
CA PRO A 176 11.11 19.30 -16.22
C PRO A 176 12.00 18.65 -15.14
N THR A 177 11.42 18.03 -14.14
CA THR A 177 12.12 17.46 -12.98
C THR A 177 12.18 15.95 -12.99
N HIS A 178 11.27 15.26 -13.66
CA HIS A 178 11.22 13.79 -13.67
C HIS A 178 11.24 13.20 -15.09
N LEU A 179 11.79 12.01 -15.16
CA LEU A 179 11.81 11.13 -16.32
C LEU A 179 11.07 9.83 -15.95
N SER A 180 10.55 9.15 -16.94
CA SER A 180 9.93 7.84 -16.74
C SER A 180 10.38 6.85 -17.80
N ALA A 181 10.32 5.55 -17.45
CA ALA A 181 10.53 4.45 -18.36
C ALA A 181 9.60 3.28 -17.98
N PRO A 182 9.27 2.37 -18.92
CA PRO A 182 8.40 1.24 -18.62
C PRO A 182 8.99 0.34 -17.54
N TYR A 183 8.19 0.00 -16.52
CA TYR A 183 8.64 -0.87 -15.43
C TYR A 183 9.01 -2.26 -15.95
N GLY A 184 10.22 -2.71 -15.61
CA GLY A 184 10.74 -4.00 -16.04
C GLY A 184 11.44 -3.98 -17.41
N ASP A 185 11.40 -2.87 -18.13
CA ASP A 185 12.17 -2.69 -19.37
C ASP A 185 13.59 -2.20 -19.03
N THR A 186 14.51 -3.15 -18.95
CA THR A 186 15.91 -2.88 -18.60
C THR A 186 16.59 -1.96 -19.62
N GLU A 187 16.36 -2.19 -20.92
CA GLU A 187 17.02 -1.41 -21.98
C GLU A 187 16.55 0.04 -21.96
N ALA A 188 15.24 0.27 -21.80
CA ALA A 188 14.69 1.62 -21.68
C ALA A 188 15.24 2.37 -20.47
N PHE A 189 15.31 1.72 -19.29
CA PHE A 189 15.89 2.34 -18.09
C PHE A 189 17.36 2.69 -18.28
N LEU A 190 18.16 1.76 -18.79
CA LEU A 190 19.60 1.99 -19.04
C LEU A 190 19.83 3.10 -20.06
N ALA A 191 19.02 3.17 -21.12
CA ALA A 191 19.11 4.24 -22.13
C ALA A 191 18.80 5.62 -21.55
N VAL A 192 17.76 5.73 -20.69
CA VAL A 192 17.44 7.01 -20.00
C VAL A 192 18.55 7.39 -19.03
N ILE A 193 19.06 6.46 -18.23
CA ILE A 193 20.17 6.70 -17.29
C ILE A 193 21.40 7.19 -18.04
N GLU A 194 21.81 6.53 -19.11
CA GLU A 194 23.00 6.91 -19.89
C GLU A 194 22.85 8.31 -20.52
N ARG A 195 21.67 8.59 -21.11
CA ARG A 195 21.38 9.89 -21.73
C ARG A 195 21.41 11.04 -20.74
N HIS A 196 20.90 10.82 -19.52
CA HIS A 196 20.73 11.86 -18.50
C HIS A 196 21.64 11.70 -17.29
N ARG A 197 22.74 10.94 -17.41
CA ARG A 197 23.65 10.58 -16.30
C ARG A 197 24.23 11.79 -15.54
N HIS A 198 24.30 12.96 -16.18
CA HIS A 198 24.81 14.18 -15.56
C HIS A 198 23.72 15.06 -14.92
N GLU A 199 22.44 14.72 -15.14
CA GLU A 199 21.29 15.47 -14.64
C GLU A 199 20.54 14.70 -13.54
N LEU A 200 20.59 13.37 -13.57
CA LEU A 200 19.88 12.50 -12.64
C LEU A 200 20.53 12.50 -11.26
N ALA A 201 19.77 12.96 -10.26
CA ALA A 201 20.12 12.86 -8.85
C ALA A 201 19.78 11.44 -8.32
N ALA A 202 18.64 10.91 -8.72
CA ALA A 202 18.15 9.62 -8.22
C ALA A 202 17.35 8.82 -9.25
N VAL A 203 17.29 7.50 -9.02
CA VAL A 203 16.31 6.59 -9.62
C VAL A 203 15.46 6.00 -8.49
N PHE A 204 14.12 6.08 -8.61
CA PHE A 204 13.16 5.53 -7.66
C PHE A 204 12.47 4.32 -8.27
N LEU A 205 12.52 3.18 -7.58
CA LEU A 205 11.83 1.96 -7.99
C LEU A 205 11.17 1.26 -6.80
N GLU A 206 9.96 0.75 -7.04
CA GLU A 206 9.34 -0.24 -6.17
C GLU A 206 9.91 -1.63 -6.53
N PRO A 207 10.21 -2.51 -5.56
CA PRO A 207 10.59 -3.90 -5.87
C PRO A 207 9.42 -4.73 -6.40
N MET A 208 8.20 -4.22 -6.24
CA MET A 208 6.94 -4.71 -6.77
C MET A 208 6.01 -3.52 -6.97
N LEU A 209 5.38 -3.38 -8.12
CA LEU A 209 4.43 -2.27 -8.36
C LEU A 209 3.21 -2.38 -7.44
N GLY A 210 3.18 -1.62 -6.36
CA GLY A 210 2.08 -1.62 -5.39
C GLY A 210 0.75 -1.15 -5.98
N SER A 211 0.78 -0.17 -6.89
CA SER A 211 -0.39 0.33 -7.61
C SER A 211 -0.62 -0.36 -8.96
N GLY A 212 0.33 -1.16 -9.44
CA GLY A 212 0.30 -1.85 -10.73
C GLY A 212 -0.11 -3.32 -10.63
N GLY A 213 -0.99 -3.66 -9.68
CA GLY A 213 -1.51 -5.01 -9.51
C GLY A 213 -0.45 -6.01 -9.06
N PHE A 214 0.47 -5.58 -8.21
CA PHE A 214 1.53 -6.37 -7.59
C PHE A 214 2.48 -7.04 -8.59
N ALA A 215 2.73 -6.37 -9.72
CA ALA A 215 3.66 -6.88 -10.72
C ALA A 215 5.09 -6.84 -10.19
N LEU A 216 5.77 -8.00 -10.26
CA LEU A 216 7.20 -8.11 -10.02
C LEU A 216 7.98 -7.81 -11.31
N PRO A 217 9.16 -7.21 -11.24
CA PRO A 217 9.96 -6.97 -12.41
C PRO A 217 10.63 -8.29 -12.89
N PRO A 218 11.06 -8.37 -14.14
CA PRO A 218 11.90 -9.48 -14.61
C PRO A 218 13.17 -9.64 -13.75
N ALA A 219 13.64 -10.87 -13.65
CA ALA A 219 14.90 -11.16 -12.95
C ALA A 219 16.06 -10.32 -13.51
N GLY A 220 16.86 -9.76 -12.61
CA GLY A 220 18.01 -8.92 -12.97
C GLY A 220 17.70 -7.45 -13.27
N PHE A 221 16.45 -7.06 -13.48
CA PHE A 221 16.09 -5.66 -13.76
C PHE A 221 16.58 -4.70 -12.69
N LEU A 222 16.20 -4.91 -11.42
CA LEU A 222 16.59 -4.01 -10.31
C LEU A 222 18.12 -3.94 -10.17
N ARG A 223 18.81 -5.07 -10.33
CA ARG A 223 20.28 -5.11 -10.27
C ARG A 223 20.90 -4.29 -11.40
N ALA A 224 20.46 -4.49 -12.64
CA ALA A 224 21.02 -3.79 -13.79
C ALA A 224 20.85 -2.26 -13.65
N VAL A 225 19.68 -1.81 -13.17
CA VAL A 225 19.42 -0.38 -12.91
C VAL A 225 20.29 0.12 -11.76
N TYR A 226 20.40 -0.63 -10.65
CA TYR A 226 21.29 -0.30 -9.53
C TYR A 226 22.74 -0.13 -9.98
N GLU A 227 23.28 -1.09 -10.73
CA GLU A 227 24.66 -1.03 -11.23
C GLU A 227 24.90 0.17 -12.18
N ALA A 228 23.90 0.51 -13.00
CA ALA A 228 23.98 1.72 -13.82
C ALA A 228 24.01 3.00 -12.97
N CYS A 229 23.20 3.05 -11.92
CA CYS A 229 23.21 4.16 -10.96
C CYS A 229 24.59 4.30 -10.30
N GLN A 230 25.17 3.19 -9.83
CA GLN A 230 26.49 3.20 -9.18
C GLN A 230 27.59 3.70 -10.11
N ARG A 231 27.60 3.26 -11.38
CA ARG A 231 28.60 3.70 -12.39
C ARG A 231 28.58 5.20 -12.61
N HIS A 232 27.42 5.84 -12.47
CA HIS A 232 27.25 7.27 -12.76
C HIS A 232 27.08 8.14 -11.50
N GLY A 233 27.21 7.57 -10.31
CA GLY A 233 27.03 8.27 -9.05
C GLY A 233 25.61 8.84 -8.89
N ILE A 234 24.61 8.10 -9.35
CA ILE A 234 23.17 8.38 -9.18
C ILE A 234 22.69 7.62 -7.95
N VAL A 235 21.88 8.23 -7.10
CA VAL A 235 21.35 7.57 -5.91
C VAL A 235 20.22 6.60 -6.30
N PHE A 236 20.37 5.32 -5.96
CA PHE A 236 19.31 4.32 -6.16
C PHE A 236 18.43 4.25 -4.92
N VAL A 237 17.15 4.55 -5.08
CA VAL A 237 16.15 4.58 -4.01
C VAL A 237 15.15 3.44 -4.21
N LEU A 238 15.06 2.52 -3.25
CA LEU A 238 14.10 1.44 -3.25
C LEU A 238 12.89 1.82 -2.39
N ASP A 239 11.69 1.77 -2.98
CA ASP A 239 10.45 2.08 -2.26
C ASP A 239 9.83 0.81 -1.65
N GLU A 240 10.00 0.65 -0.34
CA GLU A 240 9.45 -0.46 0.46
C GLU A 240 8.19 -0.06 1.25
N VAL A 241 7.57 1.04 0.93
CA VAL A 241 6.36 1.53 1.64
C VAL A 241 5.24 0.47 1.65
N VAL A 242 5.13 -0.34 0.60
CA VAL A 242 4.17 -1.47 0.53
C VAL A 242 4.84 -2.78 0.91
N THR A 243 6.06 -3.02 0.49
CA THR A 243 6.69 -4.33 0.44
C THR A 243 7.42 -4.72 1.73
N PHE A 244 7.69 -3.77 2.62
CA PHE A 244 8.33 -4.07 3.92
C PHE A 244 7.57 -5.13 4.73
N ARG A 245 6.24 -5.23 4.60
CA ARG A 245 5.42 -6.25 5.29
C ARG A 245 5.61 -7.68 4.79
N LEU A 246 6.29 -7.89 3.66
CA LEU A 246 6.31 -9.17 2.95
C LEU A 246 7.42 -10.11 3.40
N ALA A 247 8.46 -9.59 4.04
CA ALA A 247 9.54 -10.38 4.59
C ALA A 247 10.13 -9.70 5.85
N PRO A 248 10.83 -10.44 6.72
CA PRO A 248 11.42 -9.87 7.94
C PRO A 248 12.34 -8.67 7.67
N GLY A 249 13.09 -8.69 6.60
CA GLY A 249 13.97 -7.59 6.15
C GLY A 249 13.43 -6.78 4.98
N GLY A 250 12.11 -6.82 4.71
CA GLY A 250 11.54 -6.28 3.48
C GLY A 250 11.93 -7.09 2.25
N LEU A 251 11.45 -6.74 1.06
CA LEU A 251 11.88 -7.41 -0.18
C LEU A 251 13.35 -7.13 -0.50
N GLN A 252 13.93 -6.03 -0.01
CA GLN A 252 15.36 -5.75 -0.15
C GLN A 252 16.27 -6.87 0.39
N ALA A 253 15.81 -7.62 1.39
CA ALA A 253 16.59 -8.74 1.95
C ALA A 253 16.78 -9.90 0.96
N SER A 254 15.97 -9.98 -0.10
CA SER A 254 16.14 -10.96 -1.18
C SER A 254 17.02 -10.47 -2.34
N LEU A 255 17.41 -9.19 -2.31
CA LEU A 255 18.29 -8.63 -3.34
C LEU A 255 19.75 -9.01 -3.02
N ASP A 256 20.52 -9.23 -4.06
CA ASP A 256 21.96 -9.51 -3.99
C ASP A 256 22.81 -8.22 -4.02
N PHE A 257 22.17 -7.05 -3.75
CA PHE A 257 22.78 -5.74 -3.58
C PHE A 257 22.01 -4.95 -2.53
N GLN A 258 22.59 -3.88 -2.02
CA GLN A 258 21.94 -2.97 -1.07
C GLN A 258 21.62 -1.64 -1.75
N PRO A 259 20.34 -1.20 -1.77
CA PRO A 259 19.98 0.12 -2.25
C PRO A 259 20.67 1.23 -1.43
N ASP A 260 20.85 2.39 -2.04
CA ASP A 260 21.47 3.52 -1.37
C ASP A 260 20.55 4.16 -0.33
N LEU A 261 19.27 4.31 -0.69
CA LEU A 261 18.19 4.77 0.19
C LEU A 261 16.98 3.84 0.07
N VAL A 262 16.19 3.76 1.14
CA VAL A 262 14.96 2.98 1.24
C VAL A 262 13.84 3.88 1.74
N LEU A 263 12.70 3.91 1.04
CA LEU A 263 11.50 4.57 1.52
C LEU A 263 10.68 3.60 2.38
N LEU A 264 10.22 4.10 3.51
CA LEU A 264 9.38 3.38 4.47
C LEU A 264 8.09 4.16 4.75
N GLY A 265 7.06 3.46 5.20
CA GLY A 265 5.77 4.04 5.55
C GLY A 265 4.78 2.98 6.01
N LYS A 266 3.49 3.31 6.00
CA LYS A 266 2.40 2.37 6.31
C LYS A 266 2.60 1.63 7.64
N ILE A 267 3.02 0.37 7.59
CA ILE A 267 3.11 -0.50 8.78
C ILE A 267 4.04 0.03 9.86
N ILE A 268 5.06 0.85 9.51
CA ILE A 268 5.99 1.41 10.49
C ILE A 268 5.36 2.49 11.39
N GLY A 269 4.10 2.85 11.16
CA GLY A 269 3.35 3.78 12.00
C GLY A 269 2.26 3.12 12.86
N GLY A 270 2.05 1.80 12.74
CA GLY A 270 1.01 1.12 13.52
C GLY A 270 -0.41 1.66 13.30
N GLY A 271 -0.71 2.20 12.11
CA GLY A 271 -1.99 2.83 11.76
C GLY A 271 -1.98 4.36 11.86
N PHE A 272 -0.94 4.97 12.43
CA PHE A 272 -0.76 6.42 12.46
C PHE A 272 0.01 6.93 11.22
N PRO A 273 -0.16 8.23 10.85
CA PRO A 273 0.59 8.84 9.75
C PRO A 273 2.10 8.74 9.96
N VAL A 274 2.81 8.22 8.95
CA VAL A 274 4.26 8.02 9.01
C VAL A 274 4.85 7.90 7.61
N GLY A 275 6.06 8.37 7.47
CA GLY A 275 7.01 8.06 6.42
C GLY A 275 8.41 7.99 7.02
N GLY A 276 9.35 7.43 6.27
CA GLY A 276 10.74 7.40 6.66
C GLY A 276 11.66 7.19 5.46
N VAL A 277 12.87 7.71 5.58
CA VAL A 277 13.98 7.46 4.67
C VAL A 277 15.10 6.82 5.45
N GLY A 278 15.39 5.57 5.15
CA GLY A 278 16.56 4.88 5.67
C GLY A 278 17.63 4.71 4.59
N GLY A 279 18.86 4.42 5.00
CA GLY A 279 19.93 4.14 4.05
C GLY A 279 21.32 4.35 4.63
N LYS A 280 22.31 4.47 3.73
CA LYS A 280 23.72 4.66 4.09
C LYS A 280 23.94 5.94 4.89
N ALA A 281 24.70 5.83 5.98
CA ALA A 281 24.96 6.96 6.88
C ALA A 281 25.58 8.18 6.15
N GLU A 282 26.47 7.93 5.19
CA GLU A 282 27.13 9.00 4.39
C GLU A 282 26.16 9.79 3.52
N LEU A 283 25.08 9.15 3.03
CA LEU A 283 24.05 9.84 2.24
C LEU A 283 23.16 10.68 3.17
N LEU A 284 22.77 10.14 4.30
CA LEU A 284 21.93 10.85 5.26
C LEU A 284 22.69 11.98 5.98
N ALA A 285 24.03 11.99 5.96
CA ALA A 285 24.82 13.08 6.52
C ALA A 285 24.61 14.44 5.82
N VAL A 286 24.02 14.48 4.63
CA VAL A 286 23.70 15.76 3.93
C VAL A 286 22.65 16.61 4.65
N VAL A 287 21.93 16.04 5.60
CA VAL A 287 20.95 16.77 6.44
C VAL A 287 21.53 17.18 7.80
N ASP A 288 22.83 16.97 8.05
CA ASP A 288 23.47 17.39 9.29
C ASP A 288 23.35 18.90 9.46
N PRO A 289 22.75 19.38 10.57
CA PRO A 289 22.57 20.82 10.79
C PRO A 289 23.87 21.62 10.84
N GLN A 290 25.01 20.98 11.09
CA GLN A 290 26.33 21.63 11.13
C GLN A 290 26.88 21.93 9.73
N ALA A 291 26.45 21.16 8.70
CA ALA A 291 26.88 21.33 7.32
C ALA A 291 25.77 20.91 6.34
N PRO A 292 24.59 21.54 6.40
CA PRO A 292 23.42 21.07 5.66
C PRO A 292 23.59 21.30 4.15
N ARG A 293 23.31 20.26 3.36
CA ARG A 293 23.15 20.30 1.90
C ARG A 293 21.74 19.92 1.46
N ALA A 294 20.94 19.41 2.40
CA ALA A 294 19.52 19.16 2.24
C ALA A 294 18.80 19.49 3.55
N LEU A 295 17.55 19.91 3.45
CA LEU A 295 16.73 20.24 4.62
C LEU A 295 15.82 19.04 4.95
N ALA A 296 15.81 18.62 6.22
CA ALA A 296 14.85 17.70 6.78
C ALA A 296 14.12 18.43 7.92
N SER A 297 12.83 18.67 7.76
CA SER A 297 12.00 19.37 8.75
C SER A 297 10.53 18.96 8.62
N GLY A 298 9.81 18.95 9.73
CA GLY A 298 8.37 18.73 9.77
C GLY A 298 7.88 18.79 11.23
N THR A 299 6.84 19.56 11.49
CA THR A 299 6.30 19.78 12.84
C THR A 299 5.99 18.47 13.58
N PHE A 300 5.52 17.46 12.86
CA PHE A 300 5.14 16.17 13.43
C PHE A 300 6.08 15.02 13.03
N SER A 301 7.20 15.30 12.40
CA SER A 301 8.20 14.27 12.06
C SER A 301 8.74 13.62 13.33
N GLY A 302 8.71 12.29 13.39
CA GLY A 302 9.10 11.56 14.61
C GLY A 302 8.12 11.74 15.78
N ASN A 303 6.82 11.95 15.50
CA ASN A 303 5.80 12.10 16.55
C ASN A 303 5.83 10.93 17.53
N PRO A 304 5.92 11.18 18.85
CA PRO A 304 6.14 10.11 19.84
C PRO A 304 5.01 9.07 19.90
N VAL A 305 3.75 9.47 19.63
CA VAL A 305 2.62 8.52 19.59
C VAL A 305 2.74 7.59 18.38
N THR A 306 3.04 8.17 17.22
CA THR A 306 3.27 7.40 15.98
C THR A 306 4.49 6.46 16.14
N MET A 307 5.56 6.93 16.75
CA MET A 307 6.78 6.13 16.95
C MET A 307 6.55 4.96 17.91
N ALA A 308 5.85 5.18 19.02
CA ALA A 308 5.50 4.13 19.97
C ALA A 308 4.57 3.07 19.34
N ALA A 309 3.55 3.50 18.61
CA ALA A 309 2.64 2.63 17.86
C ALA A 309 3.38 1.85 16.76
N GLY A 310 4.27 2.51 16.04
CA GLY A 310 5.11 1.93 15.00
C GLY A 310 6.06 0.88 15.53
N LEU A 311 6.73 1.15 16.66
CA LEU A 311 7.58 0.17 17.33
C LEU A 311 6.81 -1.09 17.70
N ALA A 312 5.61 -0.95 18.29
CA ALA A 312 4.75 -2.08 18.58
C ALA A 312 4.37 -2.86 17.32
N SER A 313 4.03 -2.16 16.23
CA SER A 313 3.72 -2.81 14.95
C SER A 313 4.92 -3.59 14.38
N VAL A 314 6.09 -2.97 14.30
CA VAL A 314 7.30 -3.60 13.76
C VAL A 314 7.74 -4.79 14.62
N THR A 315 7.68 -4.67 15.95
CA THR A 315 8.06 -5.74 16.88
C THR A 315 7.19 -6.98 16.74
N HIS A 316 5.87 -6.81 16.56
CA HIS A 316 4.93 -7.92 16.43
C HIS A 316 4.89 -8.52 15.02
N LEU A 317 5.46 -7.86 14.01
CA LEU A 317 5.60 -8.42 12.67
C LEU A 317 6.81 -9.37 12.59
N THR A 318 6.71 -10.49 13.28
CA THR A 318 7.74 -11.55 13.31
C THR A 318 7.77 -12.36 12.01
N ALA A 319 8.81 -13.16 11.80
CA ALA A 319 8.87 -14.10 10.67
C ALA A 319 7.68 -15.09 10.67
N ALA A 320 7.28 -15.56 11.85
CA ALA A 320 6.10 -16.43 12.00
C ALA A 320 4.80 -15.71 11.62
N ALA A 321 4.63 -14.45 12.03
CA ALA A 321 3.48 -13.63 11.65
C ALA A 321 3.41 -13.40 10.15
N ILE A 322 4.56 -13.15 9.50
CA ILE A 322 4.65 -12.98 8.04
C ILE A 322 4.29 -14.30 7.33
N ALA A 323 4.84 -15.43 7.78
CA ALA A 323 4.52 -16.74 7.21
C ALA A 323 3.02 -17.08 7.36
N HIS A 324 2.43 -16.74 8.50
CA HIS A 324 0.99 -16.93 8.75
C HIS A 324 0.13 -16.16 7.75
N ILE A 325 0.36 -14.84 7.59
CA ILE A 325 -0.43 -14.03 6.66
C ILE A 325 -0.18 -14.41 5.20
N ASP A 326 1.00 -14.91 4.84
CA ASP A 326 1.29 -15.43 3.51
C ASP A 326 0.49 -16.72 3.23
N ALA A 327 0.46 -17.65 4.19
CA ALA A 327 -0.33 -18.87 4.07
C ALA A 327 -1.83 -18.58 3.91
N LEU A 328 -2.38 -17.63 4.68
CA LEU A 328 -3.78 -17.20 4.53
C LEU A 328 -4.05 -16.60 3.13
N ALA A 329 -3.14 -15.80 2.61
CA ALA A 329 -3.29 -15.23 1.27
C ALA A 329 -3.21 -16.30 0.17
N ALA A 330 -2.38 -17.34 0.36
CA ALA A 330 -2.34 -18.48 -0.55
C ALA A 330 -3.66 -19.27 -0.55
N GLN A 331 -4.28 -19.44 0.61
CA GLN A 331 -5.61 -20.04 0.74
C GLN A 331 -6.68 -19.21 0.00
N LEU A 332 -6.66 -17.87 0.16
CA LEU A 332 -7.56 -16.97 -0.57
C LEU A 332 -7.36 -17.08 -2.08
N GLU A 333 -6.13 -17.06 -2.55
CA GLU A 333 -5.83 -17.19 -3.98
C GLU A 333 -6.40 -18.48 -4.57
N ALA A 334 -6.12 -19.60 -3.92
CA ALA A 334 -6.65 -20.91 -4.34
C ALA A 334 -8.20 -20.94 -4.33
N GLY A 335 -8.81 -20.40 -3.27
CA GLY A 335 -10.25 -20.31 -3.13
C GLY A 335 -10.90 -19.41 -4.19
N PHE A 336 -10.36 -18.24 -4.45
CA PHE A 336 -10.87 -17.32 -5.47
C PHE A 336 -10.81 -17.93 -6.87
N LYS A 337 -9.71 -18.62 -7.20
CA LYS A 337 -9.58 -19.36 -8.47
C LYS A 337 -10.62 -20.47 -8.59
N ALA A 338 -10.84 -21.23 -7.52
CA ALA A 338 -11.82 -22.31 -7.50
C ALA A 338 -13.27 -21.80 -7.65
N GLU A 339 -13.61 -20.70 -6.95
CA GLU A 339 -14.93 -20.07 -7.10
C GLU A 339 -15.13 -19.52 -8.50
N ALA A 340 -14.16 -18.78 -9.05
CA ALA A 340 -14.24 -18.27 -10.40
C ALA A 340 -14.44 -19.39 -11.45
N ALA A 341 -13.71 -20.50 -11.32
CA ALA A 341 -13.84 -21.67 -12.18
C ALA A 341 -15.25 -22.31 -12.10
N ARG A 342 -15.83 -22.42 -10.89
CA ARG A 342 -17.21 -22.89 -10.70
C ARG A 342 -18.25 -22.04 -11.41
N HIS A 343 -17.97 -20.74 -11.52
CA HIS A 343 -18.84 -19.78 -12.23
C HIS A 343 -18.50 -19.64 -13.71
N GLY A 344 -17.51 -20.36 -14.25
CA GLY A 344 -17.09 -20.26 -15.64
C GLY A 344 -16.36 -18.93 -15.95
N ILE A 345 -15.82 -18.25 -14.93
CA ILE A 345 -15.15 -16.97 -15.04
C ILE A 345 -13.64 -17.17 -15.11
N ALA A 346 -12.99 -16.62 -16.13
CA ALA A 346 -11.55 -16.61 -16.24
C ALA A 346 -10.95 -15.56 -15.26
N LEU A 347 -10.24 -16.04 -14.24
CA LEU A 347 -9.61 -15.22 -13.21
C LEU A 347 -8.09 -15.39 -13.27
N PHE A 348 -7.38 -14.29 -13.50
CA PHE A 348 -5.95 -14.20 -13.32
C PHE A 348 -5.64 -13.58 -11.96
N THR A 349 -4.65 -14.09 -11.26
CA THR A 349 -4.21 -13.57 -9.95
C THR A 349 -2.72 -13.27 -9.94
N ARG A 350 -2.33 -12.26 -9.18
CA ARG A 350 -0.93 -12.03 -8.77
C ARG A 350 -0.88 -11.96 -7.26
N ARG A 351 -0.12 -12.89 -6.67
CA ARG A 351 0.11 -12.90 -5.22
C ARG A 351 1.58 -12.70 -4.94
N VAL A 352 1.88 -11.79 -4.02
CA VAL A 352 3.22 -11.61 -3.46
C VAL A 352 3.08 -11.55 -1.94
N GLY A 353 3.49 -12.63 -1.27
CA GLY A 353 3.27 -12.79 0.16
C GLY A 353 1.78 -12.65 0.50
N SER A 354 1.49 -11.77 1.46
CA SER A 354 0.13 -11.50 1.95
C SER A 354 -0.72 -10.58 1.07
N LEU A 355 -0.23 -10.17 -0.09
CA LEU A 355 -0.93 -9.28 -1.02
C LEU A 355 -1.43 -10.08 -2.22
N LEU A 356 -2.70 -9.93 -2.58
CA LEU A 356 -3.34 -10.64 -3.69
C LEU A 356 -4.14 -9.64 -4.54
N ALA A 357 -3.74 -9.50 -5.81
CA ALA A 357 -4.53 -8.84 -6.85
C ALA A 357 -5.22 -9.88 -7.74
N TYR A 358 -6.41 -9.55 -8.24
CA TYR A 358 -7.16 -10.43 -9.11
C TYR A 358 -7.73 -9.65 -10.31
N PHE A 359 -7.84 -10.31 -11.46
CA PHE A 359 -8.23 -9.71 -12.73
C PHE A 359 -9.16 -10.66 -13.45
N PHE A 360 -10.29 -10.17 -13.90
CA PHE A 360 -11.05 -10.86 -14.92
C PHE A 360 -10.41 -10.58 -16.29
N TYR A 361 -10.32 -11.59 -17.12
CA TYR A 361 -9.69 -11.45 -18.44
C TYR A 361 -10.34 -12.39 -19.44
N ASP A 362 -10.25 -12.03 -20.71
CA ASP A 362 -10.56 -12.94 -21.81
C ASP A 362 -9.30 -13.75 -22.14
N PRO A 363 -9.33 -15.09 -22.00
CA PRO A 363 -8.18 -15.93 -22.37
C PRO A 363 -7.70 -15.75 -23.82
N GLY A 364 -8.57 -15.28 -24.71
CA GLY A 364 -8.24 -14.97 -26.10
C GLY A 364 -7.39 -13.72 -26.30
N THR A 365 -7.31 -12.82 -25.29
CA THR A 365 -6.58 -11.54 -25.42
C THR A 365 -5.11 -11.61 -25.02
N GLY A 366 -4.62 -12.77 -24.61
CA GLY A 366 -3.23 -12.98 -24.16
C GLY A 366 -3.00 -12.62 -22.68
N PRO A 367 -1.74 -12.64 -22.22
CA PRO A 367 -1.41 -12.42 -20.82
C PRO A 367 -1.67 -10.98 -20.41
N ILE A 368 -2.09 -10.80 -19.15
CA ILE A 368 -2.28 -9.49 -18.55
C ILE A 368 -0.93 -8.78 -18.42
N ALA A 369 -0.79 -7.64 -19.08
CA ALA A 369 0.45 -6.87 -19.09
C ALA A 369 0.82 -6.35 -17.70
N MET A 370 2.11 -6.11 -17.48
CA MET A 370 2.62 -5.47 -16.28
C MET A 370 2.03 -4.06 -16.13
N GLY A 371 1.59 -3.71 -14.91
CA GLY A 371 0.95 -2.41 -14.67
C GLY A 371 -0.51 -2.30 -15.13
N SER A 372 -1.09 -3.33 -15.75
CA SER A 372 -2.51 -3.36 -16.10
C SER A 372 -3.39 -3.19 -14.88
N ARG A 373 -4.48 -2.47 -15.07
CA ARG A 373 -5.57 -2.36 -14.10
C ARG A 373 -6.75 -3.19 -14.57
N PRO A 374 -7.53 -3.76 -13.64
CA PRO A 374 -8.76 -4.46 -13.98
C PRO A 374 -9.78 -3.53 -14.68
N ASP A 375 -10.69 -4.11 -15.45
CA ASP A 375 -11.86 -3.39 -15.99
C ASP A 375 -12.61 -2.69 -14.85
N SER A 376 -12.77 -1.37 -14.99
CA SER A 376 -13.28 -0.54 -13.89
C SER A 376 -14.76 -0.81 -13.60
N GLU A 377 -15.57 -1.15 -14.59
CA GLU A 377 -17.01 -1.36 -14.41
C GLU A 377 -17.31 -2.70 -13.74
N VAL A 378 -16.74 -3.78 -14.25
CA VAL A 378 -16.89 -5.13 -13.68
C VAL A 378 -16.36 -5.17 -12.25
N ILE A 379 -15.23 -4.49 -11.99
CA ILE A 379 -14.64 -4.43 -10.63
C ILE A 379 -15.48 -3.60 -9.68
N GLN A 380 -16.12 -2.51 -10.14
CA GLN A 380 -17.07 -1.76 -9.30
C GLN A 380 -18.28 -2.61 -8.92
N ARG A 381 -18.88 -3.30 -9.86
CA ARG A 381 -20.00 -4.21 -9.60
C ARG A 381 -19.62 -5.32 -8.62
N LEU A 382 -18.45 -5.94 -8.83
CA LEU A 382 -17.93 -6.95 -7.90
C LEU A 382 -17.67 -6.38 -6.52
N HIS A 383 -17.10 -5.18 -6.43
CA HIS A 383 -16.84 -4.51 -5.15
C HIS A 383 -18.13 -4.36 -4.35
N LEU A 384 -19.21 -3.83 -4.97
CA LEU A 384 -20.51 -3.71 -4.32
C LEU A 384 -21.10 -5.07 -3.90
N ALA A 385 -20.99 -6.08 -4.77
CA ALA A 385 -21.43 -7.42 -4.44
C ALA A 385 -20.65 -8.02 -3.25
N MET A 386 -19.33 -7.77 -3.18
CA MET A 386 -18.52 -8.19 -2.04
C MET A 386 -18.89 -7.45 -0.76
N LEU A 387 -19.15 -6.13 -0.82
CA LEU A 387 -19.64 -5.37 0.33
C LEU A 387 -20.98 -5.94 0.84
N SER A 388 -21.91 -6.27 -0.04
CA SER A 388 -23.19 -6.90 0.33
C SER A 388 -23.02 -8.27 0.98
N GLU A 389 -21.89 -8.96 0.75
CA GLU A 389 -21.52 -10.22 1.39
C GLU A 389 -20.67 -10.04 2.66
N GLY A 390 -20.52 -8.80 3.13
CA GLY A 390 -19.73 -8.48 4.33
C GLY A 390 -18.21 -8.57 4.12
N LEU A 391 -17.73 -8.34 2.90
CA LEU A 391 -16.32 -8.32 2.55
C LEU A 391 -15.90 -6.92 2.10
N PHE A 392 -14.84 -6.38 2.68
CA PHE A 392 -14.32 -5.06 2.33
C PHE A 392 -12.96 -5.17 1.59
N PRO A 393 -12.95 -5.41 0.27
CA PRO A 393 -11.71 -5.38 -0.53
C PRO A 393 -11.34 -3.93 -0.88
N LEU A 394 -10.13 -3.72 -1.42
CA LEU A 394 -9.84 -2.46 -2.10
C LEU A 394 -10.69 -2.34 -3.39
N PRO A 395 -11.21 -1.13 -3.70
CA PRO A 395 -12.00 -0.88 -4.92
C PRO A 395 -11.23 -1.07 -6.24
N ARG A 396 -10.05 -1.67 -6.20
CA ARG A 396 -9.15 -1.93 -7.35
C ARG A 396 -8.78 -3.40 -7.48
N ALA A 397 -9.67 -4.31 -7.05
CA ALA A 397 -9.44 -5.75 -7.12
C ALA A 397 -8.15 -6.22 -6.43
N ALA A 398 -7.93 -5.74 -5.23
CA ALA A 398 -6.83 -6.18 -4.39
C ALA A 398 -7.31 -6.45 -2.96
N VAL A 399 -6.75 -7.47 -2.37
CA VAL A 399 -7.02 -7.89 -0.98
C VAL A 399 -5.71 -8.19 -0.28
N THR A 400 -5.74 -8.17 1.04
CA THR A 400 -4.63 -8.57 1.89
C THR A 400 -5.11 -9.29 3.13
N THR A 401 -4.23 -10.05 3.73
CA THR A 401 -4.45 -10.71 5.02
C THR A 401 -3.74 -9.96 6.15
N SER A 402 -4.21 -10.14 7.36
CA SER A 402 -3.63 -9.57 8.59
C SER A 402 -3.42 -10.66 9.64
N THR A 403 -2.55 -10.39 10.62
CA THR A 403 -2.11 -11.38 11.62
C THR A 403 -3.21 -11.87 12.56
N VAL A 404 -4.34 -11.17 12.61
CA VAL A 404 -5.52 -11.53 13.42
C VAL A 404 -6.54 -12.36 12.66
N MET A 405 -6.33 -12.59 11.36
CA MET A 405 -7.18 -13.47 10.56
C MET A 405 -6.85 -14.94 10.80
N THR A 406 -7.81 -15.81 10.54
CA THR A 406 -7.70 -17.27 10.72
C THR A 406 -8.03 -18.01 9.44
N GLU A 407 -7.61 -19.27 9.33
CA GLU A 407 -7.97 -20.16 8.21
C GLU A 407 -9.49 -20.30 8.07
N ALA A 408 -10.22 -20.40 9.19
CA ALA A 408 -11.68 -20.47 9.17
C ALA A 408 -12.30 -19.21 8.56
N LEU A 409 -11.78 -18.01 8.91
CA LEU A 409 -12.23 -16.76 8.30
C LEU A 409 -11.95 -16.73 6.80
N MET A 410 -10.84 -17.32 6.32
CA MET A 410 -10.55 -17.38 4.89
C MET A 410 -11.57 -18.25 4.14
N VAL A 411 -12.07 -19.32 4.76
CA VAL A 411 -13.17 -20.13 4.18
C VAL A 411 -14.43 -19.26 4.02
N GLU A 412 -14.80 -18.48 5.03
CA GLU A 412 -15.95 -17.57 4.97
C GLU A 412 -15.78 -16.52 3.86
N VAL A 413 -14.58 -15.94 3.73
CA VAL A 413 -14.24 -14.96 2.68
C VAL A 413 -14.38 -15.59 1.29
N VAL A 414 -13.86 -16.80 1.08
CA VAL A 414 -13.96 -17.52 -0.20
C VAL A 414 -15.41 -17.81 -0.56
N GLN A 415 -16.21 -18.26 0.41
CA GLN A 415 -17.65 -18.48 0.18
C GLN A 415 -18.38 -17.18 -0.15
N GLY A 416 -18.08 -16.08 0.56
CA GLY A 416 -18.64 -14.76 0.28
C GLY A 416 -18.25 -14.25 -1.13
N PHE A 417 -17.00 -14.47 -1.55
CA PHE A 417 -16.57 -14.16 -2.91
C PHE A 417 -17.35 -14.96 -3.96
N GLY A 418 -17.56 -16.26 -3.74
CA GLY A 418 -18.39 -17.10 -4.62
C GLY A 418 -19.82 -16.57 -4.74
N ARG A 419 -20.46 -16.17 -3.62
CA ARG A 419 -21.80 -15.56 -3.66
C ARG A 419 -21.79 -14.20 -4.38
N ALA A 420 -20.76 -13.39 -4.22
CA ALA A 420 -20.58 -12.14 -4.95
C ALA A 420 -20.47 -12.38 -6.47
N LEU A 421 -19.77 -13.42 -6.91
CA LEU A 421 -19.70 -13.81 -8.32
C LEU A 421 -21.06 -14.28 -8.87
N THR A 422 -21.87 -15.00 -8.09
CA THR A 422 -23.24 -15.37 -8.48
C THR A 422 -24.06 -14.11 -8.75
N ARG A 423 -24.02 -13.12 -7.86
CA ARG A 423 -24.72 -11.84 -8.03
C ARG A 423 -24.25 -11.07 -9.25
N LEU A 424 -22.93 -11.05 -9.49
CA LEU A 424 -22.38 -10.39 -10.68
C LEU A 424 -22.93 -10.96 -11.98
N ARG A 425 -23.05 -12.30 -12.08
CA ARG A 425 -23.60 -12.99 -13.25
C ARG A 425 -25.10 -12.74 -13.45
N ASP A 426 -25.87 -12.81 -12.39
CA ASP A 426 -27.35 -12.74 -12.46
C ASP A 426 -27.83 -11.33 -12.87
N PHE A 427 -27.02 -10.31 -12.67
CA PHE A 427 -27.32 -8.91 -13.02
C PHE A 427 -26.46 -8.36 -14.17
N GLY A 428 -25.43 -9.09 -14.64
CA GLY A 428 -24.58 -8.70 -15.78
C GLY A 428 -25.12 -9.10 -17.18
N GLY A 429 -26.21 -9.85 -17.25
CA GLY A 429 -26.78 -10.38 -18.48
C GLY A 429 -28.06 -9.69 -18.95
N ARG A 430 -28.33 -8.46 -18.55
CA ARG A 430 -29.57 -7.73 -18.90
C ARG A 430 -29.31 -6.38 -19.58
N ASP A 431 -28.25 -6.29 -20.36
CA ASP A 431 -28.07 -5.17 -21.33
C ASP A 431 -28.15 -5.68 -22.77
#